data_0bf739d8f5d3756513c54d39e318e411
#
_entry.id   0bf739d8f5d3756513c54d39e318e411
#
_cell.length_a   1.000
_cell.length_b   1.000
_cell.length_c   1.000
_cell.angle_alpha   90.00
_cell.angle_beta   90.00
_cell.angle_gamma   90.00
#
_symmetry.space_group_name_H-M   'P 1'
#
loop_
_entity.id
_entity.type
_entity.pdbx_description
1 polymer ?
#
loop_
_entity_poly.entity_id
_entity_poly.type
_entity_poly.pdbx_seq_one_letter_code
_entity_poly.pdbx_strand_id
1 'polypeptide(L)'
;MPIDSHTYYRTYGPMVLRRCRKLLGDEQSARDAMHDVFVQVLSRADELDDQAPSSLLFRIATNVCLNRIRSRRRRPEDGDSELLVQIAERTDPAARTAARAALDALFRNEPEDTALIAVLHLHDKMTLEEVAAEVGMSVSGVRKRLYRLRTKLHALEVSS
;
A
#
# COMPACT_ATOMS: atom_id res chain seq x y z
N MET A 1 -18.77 -7.26 18.14
CA MET A 1 -19.50 -6.02 18.47
C MET A 1 -19.52 -5.13 17.24
N PRO A 2 -20.60 -4.44 16.94
CA PRO A 2 -20.60 -3.51 15.83
C PRO A 2 -19.61 -2.37 16.07
N ILE A 3 -18.97 -1.91 15.02
CA ILE A 3 -18.01 -0.82 15.08
C ILE A 3 -18.74 0.50 15.26
N ASP A 4 -18.37 1.25 16.29
CA ASP A 4 -18.82 2.64 16.46
C ASP A 4 -17.90 3.55 15.65
N SER A 5 -18.37 3.97 14.47
CA SER A 5 -17.58 4.76 13.54
C SER A 5 -17.13 6.12 14.11
N HIS A 6 -17.96 6.73 14.96
CA HIS A 6 -17.60 8.01 15.58
C HIS A 6 -16.42 7.85 16.54
N THR A 7 -16.46 6.82 17.39
CA THR A 7 -15.37 6.51 18.31
C THR A 7 -14.09 6.14 17.54
N TYR A 8 -14.23 5.37 16.46
CA TYR A 8 -13.10 5.00 15.62
C TYR A 8 -12.46 6.22 14.95
N TYR A 9 -13.28 7.13 14.45
CA TYR A 9 -12.76 8.35 13.82
C TYR A 9 -11.94 9.17 14.83
N ARG A 10 -12.44 9.34 16.04
CA ARG A 10 -11.73 10.11 17.08
C ARG A 10 -10.44 9.45 17.52
N THR A 11 -10.48 8.13 17.72
CA THR A 11 -9.34 7.37 18.26
C THR A 11 -8.27 7.13 17.20
N TYR A 12 -8.69 6.73 16.01
CA TYR A 12 -7.77 6.25 14.97
C TYR A 12 -7.60 7.21 13.80
N GLY A 13 -8.38 8.28 13.74
CA GLY A 13 -8.26 9.28 12.67
C GLY A 13 -6.84 9.80 12.47
N PRO A 14 -6.14 10.20 13.54
CA PRO A 14 -4.76 10.68 13.40
C PRO A 14 -3.82 9.62 12.81
N MET A 15 -3.96 8.36 13.19
CA MET A 15 -3.15 7.26 12.65
C MET A 15 -3.42 7.05 11.16
N VAL A 16 -4.71 7.02 10.78
CA VAL A 16 -5.12 6.84 9.38
C VAL A 16 -4.61 8.01 8.53
N LEU A 17 -4.74 9.23 9.04
CA LEU A 17 -4.27 10.42 8.32
C LEU A 17 -2.75 10.38 8.11
N ARG A 18 -1.99 9.99 9.13
CA ARG A 18 -0.53 9.82 9.00
C ARG A 18 -0.17 8.82 7.91
N ARG A 19 -0.88 7.69 7.85
CA ARG A 19 -0.66 6.68 6.82
C ARG A 19 -0.95 7.24 5.44
N CYS A 20 -2.07 7.92 5.27
CA CYS A 20 -2.45 8.52 4.00
C CYS A 20 -1.45 9.60 3.55
N ARG A 21 -0.96 10.44 4.48
CA ARG A 21 0.10 11.42 4.17
C ARG A 21 1.37 10.75 3.67
N LYS A 22 1.75 9.65 4.32
CA LYS A 22 2.96 8.93 3.96
C LYS A 22 2.89 8.36 2.54
N LEU A 23 1.73 7.84 2.16
CA LEU A 23 1.56 7.21 0.85
C LEU A 23 1.23 8.21 -0.26
N LEU A 24 0.45 9.25 0.02
CA LEU A 24 0.00 10.18 -1.02
C LEU A 24 0.84 11.45 -1.12
N GLY A 25 1.42 11.90 -0.01
CA GLY A 25 2.33 13.04 0.00
C GLY A 25 1.67 14.42 -0.01
N ASP A 26 0.42 14.51 -0.41
CA ASP A 26 -0.35 15.76 -0.49
C ASP A 26 -1.39 15.79 0.64
N GLU A 27 -1.46 16.90 1.37
CA GLU A 27 -2.34 17.03 2.54
C GLU A 27 -3.82 16.89 2.18
N GLN A 28 -4.26 17.53 1.08
CA GLN A 28 -5.66 17.47 0.67
C GLN A 28 -6.04 16.05 0.24
N SER A 29 -5.19 15.41 -0.55
CA SER A 29 -5.40 14.01 -0.97
C SER A 29 -5.43 13.07 0.22
N ALA A 30 -4.56 13.30 1.20
CA ALA A 30 -4.51 12.48 2.41
C ALA A 30 -5.78 12.59 3.22
N ARG A 31 -6.32 13.80 3.37
CA ARG A 31 -7.59 14.03 4.09
C ARG A 31 -8.76 13.37 3.37
N ASP A 32 -8.81 13.52 2.05
CA ASP A 32 -9.86 12.89 1.24
C ASP A 32 -9.80 11.36 1.35
N ALA A 33 -8.60 10.80 1.32
CA ALA A 33 -8.42 9.35 1.48
C ALA A 33 -8.84 8.90 2.89
N MET A 34 -8.50 9.67 3.93
CA MET A 34 -8.94 9.37 5.31
C MET A 34 -10.46 9.32 5.39
N HIS A 35 -11.15 10.27 4.77
CA HIS A 35 -12.61 10.25 4.71
C HIS A 35 -13.14 8.99 4.04
N ASP A 36 -12.54 8.59 2.91
CA ASP A 36 -12.93 7.36 2.21
C ASP A 36 -12.73 6.12 3.09
N VAL A 37 -11.67 6.08 3.86
CA VAL A 37 -11.40 4.97 4.79
C VAL A 37 -12.57 4.84 5.79
N PHE A 38 -12.97 5.93 6.41
CA PHE A 38 -14.04 5.90 7.41
C PHE A 38 -15.41 5.69 6.80
N VAL A 39 -15.65 6.14 5.56
CA VAL A 39 -16.87 5.80 4.82
C VAL A 39 -16.95 4.29 4.59
N GLN A 40 -15.85 3.66 4.21
CA GLN A 40 -15.82 2.20 4.04
C GLN A 40 -16.05 1.46 5.36
N VAL A 41 -15.44 1.94 6.43
CA VAL A 41 -15.66 1.35 7.77
C VAL A 41 -17.12 1.48 8.18
N LEU A 42 -17.73 2.64 7.97
CA LEU A 42 -19.12 2.89 8.29
C LEU A 42 -20.07 1.99 7.48
N SER A 43 -19.84 1.89 6.17
CA SER A 43 -20.68 1.10 5.28
C SER A 43 -20.59 -0.40 5.52
N ARG A 44 -19.51 -0.87 6.14
CA ARG A 44 -19.25 -2.28 6.43
C ARG A 44 -19.18 -2.59 7.92
N ALA A 45 -19.70 -1.69 8.76
CA ALA A 45 -19.59 -1.80 10.20
C ALA A 45 -20.12 -3.12 10.76
N ASP A 46 -21.20 -3.64 10.16
CA ASP A 46 -21.82 -4.90 10.58
C ASP A 46 -20.99 -6.13 10.18
N GLU A 47 -20.14 -6.00 9.18
CA GLU A 47 -19.32 -7.10 8.65
C GLU A 47 -17.92 -7.14 9.25
N LEU A 48 -17.45 -6.02 9.80
CA LEU A 48 -16.09 -5.90 10.28
C LEU A 48 -15.99 -6.27 11.76
N ASP A 49 -14.88 -6.91 12.10
CA ASP A 49 -14.54 -7.28 13.46
C ASP A 49 -13.66 -6.22 14.10
N ASP A 50 -13.93 -5.87 15.33
CA ASP A 50 -13.18 -4.86 16.07
C ASP A 50 -12.04 -5.42 16.94
N GLN A 51 -11.64 -6.67 16.75
CA GLN A 51 -10.58 -7.29 17.54
C GLN A 51 -9.20 -6.65 17.32
N ALA A 52 -8.95 -6.16 16.11
CA ALA A 52 -7.69 -5.50 15.79
C ALA A 52 -7.96 -4.25 14.94
N PRO A 53 -8.59 -3.23 15.52
CA PRO A 53 -9.04 -2.07 14.74
C PRO A 53 -7.91 -1.28 14.08
N SER A 54 -6.77 -1.10 14.73
CA SER A 54 -5.64 -0.38 14.14
C SER A 54 -5.08 -1.10 12.92
N SER A 55 -4.96 -2.42 12.99
CA SER A 55 -4.50 -3.24 11.87
C SER A 55 -5.46 -3.19 10.69
N LEU A 56 -6.76 -3.31 10.98
CA LEU A 56 -7.81 -3.23 9.98
C LEU A 56 -7.79 -1.88 9.26
N LEU A 57 -7.77 -0.80 10.02
CA LEU A 57 -7.77 0.55 9.46
C LEU A 57 -6.52 0.83 8.65
N PHE A 58 -5.38 0.33 9.10
CA PHE A 58 -4.11 0.45 8.37
C PHE A 58 -4.19 -0.21 6.99
N ARG A 59 -4.77 -1.41 6.91
CA ARG A 59 -4.94 -2.13 5.65
C ARG A 59 -5.92 -1.42 4.72
N ILE A 60 -7.05 -0.98 5.26
CA ILE A 60 -8.05 -0.23 4.47
C ILE A 60 -7.42 1.07 3.93
N ALA A 61 -6.68 1.79 4.76
CA ALA A 61 -6.01 3.02 4.35
C ALA A 61 -5.01 2.77 3.22
N THR A 62 -4.21 1.70 3.32
CA THR A 62 -3.26 1.34 2.28
C THR A 62 -3.97 1.07 0.96
N ASN A 63 -5.04 0.28 0.98
CA ASN A 63 -5.82 -0.03 -0.22
C ASN A 63 -6.49 1.21 -0.83
N VAL A 64 -7.05 2.07 0.00
CA VAL A 64 -7.67 3.32 -0.47
C VAL A 64 -6.63 4.19 -1.17
N CYS A 65 -5.45 4.35 -0.58
CA CYS A 65 -4.37 5.16 -1.17
C CYS A 65 -3.88 4.56 -2.50
N LEU A 66 -3.69 3.25 -2.56
CA LEU A 66 -3.28 2.58 -3.79
C LEU A 66 -4.31 2.76 -4.90
N ASN A 67 -5.59 2.60 -4.57
CA ASN A 67 -6.66 2.78 -5.55
C ASN A 67 -6.72 4.22 -6.07
N ARG A 68 -6.48 5.20 -5.20
CA ARG A 68 -6.44 6.61 -5.61
C ARG A 68 -5.27 6.88 -6.56
N ILE A 69 -4.10 6.33 -6.29
CA ILE A 69 -2.94 6.48 -7.15
C ILE A 69 -3.20 5.86 -8.53
N ARG A 70 -3.77 4.65 -8.56
CA ARG A 70 -4.11 3.97 -9.80
C ARG A 70 -5.11 4.75 -10.64
N SER A 71 -6.11 5.34 -10.01
CA SER A 71 -7.15 6.08 -10.73
C SER A 71 -6.64 7.39 -11.34
N ARG A 72 -5.52 7.94 -10.83
CA ARG A 72 -4.88 9.15 -11.39
C ARG A 72 -4.05 8.84 -12.63
N ARG A 73 -3.75 7.57 -12.89
CA ARG A 73 -2.88 7.14 -13.98
C ARG A 73 -3.69 6.55 -15.12
N ARG A 74 -3.22 6.80 -16.35
CA ARG A 74 -3.84 6.21 -17.54
C ARG A 74 -3.53 4.72 -17.67
N ARG A 75 -2.39 4.30 -17.08
CA ARG A 75 -1.93 2.91 -17.08
C ARG A 75 -1.84 2.43 -15.63
N PRO A 76 -2.55 1.34 -15.28
CA PRO A 76 -2.51 0.83 -13.91
C PRO A 76 -1.11 0.47 -13.42
N GLU A 77 -0.27 -0.06 -14.28
CA GLU A 77 1.11 -0.42 -13.92
C GLU A 77 1.96 0.78 -13.54
N ASP A 78 1.68 1.96 -14.14
CA ASP A 78 2.39 3.18 -13.81
C ASP A 78 2.03 3.67 -12.39
N GLY A 79 0.79 3.47 -11.98
CA GLY A 79 0.33 3.86 -10.65
C GLY A 79 1.03 3.09 -9.52
N ASP A 80 1.30 1.82 -9.75
CA ASP A 80 1.98 0.98 -8.77
C ASP A 80 3.44 1.37 -8.60
N SER A 81 4.15 1.61 -9.70
CA SER A 81 5.52 2.10 -9.68
C SER A 81 5.61 3.47 -9.01
N GLU A 82 4.65 4.35 -9.28
CA GLU A 82 4.62 5.69 -8.73
C GLU A 82 4.51 5.69 -7.20
N LEU A 83 3.70 4.80 -6.64
CA LEU A 83 3.60 4.67 -5.18
C LEU A 83 4.97 4.39 -4.56
N LEU A 84 5.67 3.42 -5.11
CA LEU A 84 6.99 3.01 -4.60
C LEU A 84 8.04 4.10 -4.81
N VAL A 85 7.98 4.82 -5.93
CA VAL A 85 8.83 5.96 -6.18
C VAL A 85 8.60 7.05 -5.13
N GLN A 86 7.36 7.36 -4.81
CA GLN A 86 7.04 8.36 -3.79
C GLN A 86 7.58 7.97 -2.41
N ILE A 87 7.48 6.70 -2.05
CA ILE A 87 8.04 6.22 -0.79
C ILE A 87 9.57 6.37 -0.77
N ALA A 88 10.22 5.98 -1.86
CA ALA A 88 11.67 6.09 -2.00
C ALA A 88 12.16 7.55 -1.96
N GLU A 89 11.47 8.45 -2.63
CA GLU A 89 11.81 9.87 -2.67
C GLU A 89 11.75 10.53 -1.30
N ARG A 90 10.80 10.12 -0.47
CA ARG A 90 10.68 10.66 0.89
C ARG A 90 11.77 10.14 1.80
N THR A 91 12.25 8.92 1.54
CA THR A 91 13.30 8.31 2.33
C THR A 91 14.67 8.92 2.00
N ASP A 92 14.93 9.16 0.71
CA ASP A 92 16.20 9.71 0.25
C ASP A 92 15.99 10.54 -1.04
N PRO A 93 15.79 11.86 -0.90
CA PRO A 93 15.61 12.71 -2.08
C PRO A 93 16.80 12.72 -3.04
N ALA A 94 18.02 12.49 -2.55
CA ALA A 94 19.23 12.48 -3.38
C ALA A 94 19.26 11.28 -4.33
N ALA A 95 18.58 10.19 -3.98
CA ALA A 95 18.52 8.98 -4.80
C ALA A 95 17.34 8.97 -5.78
N ARG A 96 16.60 10.07 -5.88
CA ARG A 96 15.32 10.15 -6.63
C ARG A 96 15.40 9.56 -8.04
N THR A 97 16.34 10.01 -8.85
CA THR A 97 16.41 9.61 -10.26
C THR A 97 16.77 8.14 -10.42
N ALA A 98 17.78 7.68 -9.69
CA ALA A 98 18.21 6.28 -9.73
C ALA A 98 17.14 5.35 -9.18
N ALA A 99 16.48 5.74 -8.08
CA ALA A 99 15.41 4.95 -7.49
C ALA A 99 14.22 4.82 -8.44
N ARG A 100 13.85 5.91 -9.13
CA ARG A 100 12.74 5.88 -10.09
C ARG A 100 13.01 4.91 -11.23
N ALA A 101 14.20 4.97 -11.82
CA ALA A 101 14.58 4.08 -12.92
C ALA A 101 14.61 2.60 -12.48
N ALA A 102 15.17 2.34 -11.29
CA ALA A 102 15.25 0.99 -10.75
C ALA A 102 13.87 0.41 -10.46
N LEU A 103 12.98 1.21 -9.86
CA LEU A 103 11.62 0.75 -9.53
C LEU A 103 10.80 0.54 -10.80
N ASP A 104 10.92 1.41 -11.80
CA ASP A 104 10.23 1.23 -13.08
C ASP A 104 10.68 -0.08 -13.76
N ALA A 105 11.97 -0.36 -13.77
CA ALA A 105 12.51 -1.59 -14.32
C ALA A 105 12.03 -2.81 -13.54
N LEU A 106 12.02 -2.72 -12.22
CA LEU A 106 11.64 -3.83 -11.34
C LEU A 106 10.18 -4.24 -11.52
N PHE A 107 9.27 -3.26 -11.66
CA PHE A 107 7.83 -3.54 -11.73
C PHE A 107 7.30 -3.60 -13.16
N ARG A 108 8.15 -3.42 -14.17
CA ARG A 108 7.74 -3.52 -15.57
C ARG A 108 7.22 -4.92 -15.86
N ASN A 109 6.02 -5.00 -16.42
CA ASN A 109 5.34 -6.26 -16.77
C ASN A 109 4.97 -7.14 -15.57
N GLU A 110 5.04 -6.61 -14.34
CA GLU A 110 4.55 -7.34 -13.18
C GLU A 110 3.04 -7.17 -13.03
N PRO A 111 2.34 -8.20 -12.51
CA PRO A 111 0.92 -8.06 -12.21
C PRO A 111 0.64 -6.93 -11.21
N GLU A 112 -0.56 -6.38 -11.28
CA GLU A 112 -0.97 -5.19 -10.54
C GLU A 112 -0.76 -5.31 -9.04
N ASP A 113 -1.05 -6.46 -8.45
CA ASP A 113 -0.98 -6.65 -7.01
C ASP A 113 0.44 -6.92 -6.49
N THR A 114 1.43 -7.05 -7.38
CA THR A 114 2.82 -7.27 -6.96
C THR A 114 3.37 -6.09 -6.15
N ALA A 115 3.07 -4.87 -6.56
CA ALA A 115 3.49 -3.67 -5.82
C ALA A 115 2.82 -3.60 -4.45
N LEU A 116 1.55 -3.95 -4.36
CA LEU A 116 0.84 -4.01 -3.08
C LEU A 116 1.50 -5.03 -2.14
N ILE A 117 1.80 -6.21 -2.64
CA ILE A 117 2.49 -7.25 -1.87
C ILE A 117 3.84 -6.74 -1.34
N ALA A 118 4.62 -6.07 -2.20
CA ALA A 118 5.91 -5.53 -1.80
C ALA A 118 5.77 -4.48 -0.70
N VAL A 119 4.82 -3.56 -0.82
CA VAL A 119 4.58 -2.54 0.21
C VAL A 119 4.18 -3.19 1.54
N LEU A 120 3.22 -4.11 1.50
CA LEU A 120 2.72 -4.72 2.73
C LEU A 120 3.78 -5.56 3.45
N HIS A 121 4.56 -6.33 2.71
CA HIS A 121 5.56 -7.21 3.30
C HIS A 121 6.87 -6.47 3.66
N LEU A 122 7.41 -5.71 2.72
CA LEU A 122 8.75 -5.12 2.87
C LEU A 122 8.73 -3.80 3.64
N HIS A 123 7.76 -2.97 3.37
CA HIS A 123 7.64 -1.67 4.04
C HIS A 123 6.88 -1.79 5.36
N ASP A 124 5.74 -2.46 5.36
CA ASP A 124 4.86 -2.55 6.53
C ASP A 124 5.16 -3.73 7.44
N LYS A 125 6.08 -4.59 7.03
CA LYS A 125 6.55 -5.74 7.84
C LYS A 125 5.45 -6.76 8.16
N MET A 126 4.43 -6.87 7.31
CA MET A 126 3.39 -7.87 7.48
C MET A 126 3.94 -9.27 7.17
N THR A 127 3.41 -10.28 7.84
CA THR A 127 3.78 -11.68 7.58
C THR A 127 3.25 -12.12 6.21
N LEU A 128 3.79 -13.19 5.66
CA LEU A 128 3.31 -13.74 4.39
C LEU A 128 1.85 -14.15 4.49
N GLU A 129 1.43 -14.69 5.62
CA GLU A 129 0.06 -15.11 5.89
C GLU A 129 -0.88 -13.90 5.90
N GLU A 130 -0.47 -12.80 6.54
CA GLU A 130 -1.25 -11.57 6.58
C GLU A 130 -1.39 -10.94 5.19
N VAL A 131 -0.30 -10.90 4.43
CA VAL A 131 -0.32 -10.40 3.06
C VAL A 131 -1.24 -11.24 2.19
N ALA A 132 -1.12 -12.56 2.28
CA ALA A 132 -1.95 -13.50 1.51
C ALA A 132 -3.44 -13.26 1.76
N ALA A 133 -3.82 -13.09 3.03
CA ALA A 133 -5.20 -12.81 3.41
C ALA A 133 -5.68 -11.48 2.82
N GLU A 134 -4.84 -10.45 2.86
CA GLU A 134 -5.21 -9.12 2.36
C GLU A 134 -5.39 -9.10 0.84
N VAL A 135 -4.52 -9.77 0.09
CA VAL A 135 -4.56 -9.73 -1.37
C VAL A 135 -5.38 -10.86 -1.99
N GLY A 136 -5.91 -11.77 -1.18
CA GLY A 136 -6.73 -12.88 -1.66
C GLY A 136 -5.94 -13.93 -2.42
N MET A 137 -4.69 -14.18 -2.04
CA MET A 137 -3.81 -15.17 -2.66
C MET A 137 -3.39 -16.22 -1.63
N SER A 138 -2.84 -17.32 -2.12
CA SER A 138 -2.19 -18.29 -1.24
C SER A 138 -0.84 -17.77 -0.75
N VAL A 139 -0.36 -18.28 0.36
CA VAL A 139 0.98 -17.95 0.87
C VAL A 139 2.06 -18.30 -0.16
N SER A 140 1.90 -19.45 -0.84
CA SER A 140 2.81 -19.84 -1.93
C SER A 140 2.84 -18.82 -3.06
N GLY A 141 1.67 -18.29 -3.43
CA GLY A 141 1.54 -17.27 -4.48
C GLY A 141 2.26 -15.98 -4.10
N VAL A 142 2.08 -15.52 -2.87
CA VAL A 142 2.76 -14.34 -2.34
C VAL A 142 4.27 -14.56 -2.37
N ARG A 143 4.71 -15.72 -1.90
CA ARG A 143 6.14 -16.06 -1.85
C ARG A 143 6.76 -16.07 -3.26
N LYS A 144 6.05 -16.60 -4.26
CA LYS A 144 6.50 -16.59 -5.65
C LYS A 144 6.66 -15.17 -6.20
N ARG A 145 5.70 -14.29 -5.90
CA ARG A 145 5.77 -12.88 -6.33
C ARG A 145 6.99 -12.19 -5.75
N LEU A 146 7.24 -12.37 -4.47
CA LEU A 146 8.40 -11.79 -3.80
C LEU A 146 9.72 -12.37 -4.31
N TYR A 147 9.74 -13.67 -4.58
CA TYR A 147 10.91 -14.33 -5.16
C TYR A 147 11.26 -13.74 -6.53
N ARG A 148 10.24 -13.55 -7.38
CA ARG A 148 10.44 -12.94 -8.71
C ARG A 148 11.01 -11.53 -8.60
N LEU A 149 10.50 -10.71 -7.68
CA LEU A 149 11.02 -9.37 -7.44
C LEU A 149 12.48 -9.41 -6.99
N ARG A 150 12.81 -10.30 -6.08
CA ARG A 150 14.18 -10.46 -5.57
C ARG A 150 15.12 -10.86 -6.70
N THR A 151 14.69 -11.78 -7.57
CA THR A 151 15.48 -12.21 -8.72
C THR A 151 15.72 -11.06 -9.69
N LYS A 152 14.68 -10.29 -10.00
CA LYS A 152 14.81 -9.11 -10.86
C LYS A 152 15.75 -8.06 -10.26
N LEU A 153 15.63 -7.81 -8.98
CA LEU A 153 16.48 -6.84 -8.28
C LEU A 153 17.93 -7.27 -8.35
N HIS A 154 18.20 -8.55 -8.12
CA HIS A 154 19.56 -9.10 -8.21
C HIS A 154 20.12 -8.93 -9.63
N ALA A 155 19.33 -9.20 -10.65
CA ALA A 155 19.74 -9.02 -12.05
C ALA A 155 20.08 -7.56 -12.37
N LEU A 156 19.29 -6.62 -11.84
CA LEU A 156 19.55 -5.19 -12.01
C LEU A 156 20.83 -4.74 -11.31
N GLU A 157 21.13 -5.27 -10.14
CA GLU A 157 22.36 -4.98 -9.41
C GLU A 157 23.60 -5.47 -10.13
N VAL A 158 23.50 -6.67 -10.76
CA VAL A 158 24.61 -7.27 -11.50
C VAL A 158 24.88 -6.51 -12.80
N SER A 159 23.85 -5.97 -13.45
CA SER A 159 24.00 -5.27 -14.74
C SER A 159 24.37 -3.78 -14.59
N SER A 160 24.40 -3.26 -13.38
CA SER A 160 24.90 -1.91 -13.11
C SER A 160 26.35 -1.95 -12.59
#